data_f3a6e2e8148f8b07d52b88e23c707c52
#
_entry.id   f3a6e2e8148f8b07d52b88e23c707c52
#
_cell.length_a   1.000
_cell.length_b   1.000
_cell.length_c   1.000
_cell.angle_alpha   90.00
_cell.angle_beta   90.00
_cell.angle_gamma   90.00
#
_symmetry.space_group_name_H-M   'P 1'
#
loop_
_entity.id
_entity.type
_entity.pdbx_description
1 polymer ?
#
loop_
_entity_poly.entity_id
_entity_poly.type
_entity_poly.pdbx_seq_one_letter_code
_entity_poly.pdbx_strand_id
1 'polypeptide(L)'
;MLIIKGDKNIVTVTRVYIASPEGANGRNVVAYGMLNALTSKYKTMVFRPAVSNHDEFTPILLAASNAGLGVALSTGLDVHKVREDKDTARGDIVGAFNDAMDVSRADAALIVGTDKSHVNDPTSYEFDANVAADLKAGVFLAVCTIDRWPHELDETVKLSIEGMEAAGNKVLGIFVTGCEPRHAFSVKETLA
;
A
#
# COMPACT_ATOMS: atom_id res chain seq x y z
N MET A 1 -6.62 14.63 8.80
CA MET A 1 -7.13 15.75 7.98
C MET A 1 -6.17 15.94 6.82
N LEU A 2 -6.56 15.52 5.63
CA LEU A 2 -5.75 15.68 4.43
C LEU A 2 -6.07 17.05 3.84
N ILE A 3 -5.13 17.99 3.86
CA ILE A 3 -5.29 19.30 3.21
C ILE A 3 -4.64 19.21 1.84
N ILE A 4 -5.44 19.12 0.79
CA ILE A 4 -4.96 19.24 -0.59
C ILE A 4 -5.11 20.70 -1.01
N LYS A 5 -4.01 21.42 -1.15
CA LYS A 5 -3.99 22.70 -1.87
C LYS A 5 -3.95 22.40 -3.37
N GLY A 6 -5.06 22.52 -4.05
CA GLY A 6 -5.15 22.31 -5.50
C GLY A 6 -5.28 23.64 -6.24
N ASP A 7 -4.42 23.83 -7.23
CA ASP A 7 -4.65 24.77 -8.31
C ASP A 7 -5.81 24.29 -9.19
N LYS A 8 -6.66 25.20 -9.58
CA LYS A 8 -7.85 24.94 -10.37
C LYS A 8 -7.47 24.41 -11.77
N ASN A 9 -7.99 23.24 -12.12
CA ASN A 9 -8.05 22.60 -13.44
C ASN A 9 -7.05 21.48 -13.80
N ILE A 10 -6.37 20.88 -12.85
CA ILE A 10 -5.76 19.57 -13.08
C ILE A 10 -6.54 18.58 -12.24
N VAL A 11 -7.25 17.64 -12.87
CA VAL A 11 -7.84 16.48 -12.18
C VAL A 11 -6.69 15.62 -11.71
N THR A 12 -6.20 15.87 -10.51
CA THR A 12 -5.12 15.09 -9.91
C THR A 12 -5.77 13.89 -9.25
N VAL A 13 -5.61 12.71 -9.84
CA VAL A 13 -6.06 11.45 -9.24
C VAL A 13 -5.27 11.23 -7.95
N THR A 14 -5.98 11.07 -6.83
CA THR A 14 -5.35 10.74 -5.55
C THR A 14 -4.88 9.28 -5.58
N ARG A 15 -3.57 9.06 -5.44
CA ARG A 15 -2.97 7.72 -5.42
C ARG A 15 -2.34 7.46 -4.06
N VAL A 16 -2.80 6.41 -3.39
CA VAL A 16 -2.35 6.01 -2.06
C VAL A 16 -1.79 4.59 -2.14
N TYR A 17 -0.55 4.41 -1.73
CA TYR A 17 0.12 3.13 -1.65
C TYR A 17 0.23 2.69 -0.18
N ILE A 18 -0.26 1.49 0.13
CA ILE A 18 -0.06 0.89 1.45
C ILE A 18 1.06 -0.14 1.33
N ALA A 19 2.20 0.19 1.90
CA ALA A 19 3.37 -0.67 1.95
C ALA A 19 3.58 -1.24 3.35
N SER A 20 4.31 -2.36 3.41
CA SER A 20 4.80 -2.91 4.66
C SER A 20 6.18 -3.50 4.48
N PRO A 21 7.11 -3.27 5.42
CA PRO A 21 8.45 -3.85 5.35
C PRO A 21 8.45 -5.38 5.56
N GLU A 22 7.40 -5.93 6.11
CA GLU A 22 7.32 -7.32 6.57
C GLU A 22 5.97 -7.97 6.28
N GLY A 23 5.88 -9.29 6.44
CA GLY A 23 4.63 -10.04 6.37
C GLY A 23 3.82 -9.97 7.68
N ALA A 24 2.57 -10.44 7.65
CA ALA A 24 1.68 -10.62 8.80
C ALA A 24 1.51 -9.39 9.73
N ASN A 25 1.46 -8.19 9.18
CA ASN A 25 1.57 -6.92 9.90
C ASN A 25 0.30 -6.07 9.94
N GLY A 26 -0.85 -6.65 9.64
CA GLY A 26 -2.10 -5.90 9.60
C GLY A 26 -2.26 -4.96 8.40
N ARG A 27 -1.36 -4.99 7.40
CA ARG A 27 -1.47 -4.20 6.15
C ARG A 27 -2.86 -4.28 5.52
N ASN A 28 -3.43 -5.48 5.48
CA ASN A 28 -4.75 -5.70 4.89
C ASN A 28 -5.86 -4.96 5.66
N VAL A 29 -5.76 -4.89 6.99
CA VAL A 29 -6.70 -4.12 7.83
C VAL A 29 -6.56 -2.62 7.55
N VAL A 30 -5.32 -2.12 7.46
CA VAL A 30 -5.02 -0.72 7.11
C VAL A 30 -5.57 -0.41 5.71
N ALA A 31 -5.32 -1.27 4.73
CA ALA A 31 -5.80 -1.09 3.37
C ALA A 31 -7.33 -1.06 3.30
N TYR A 32 -8.01 -1.95 4.02
CA TYR A 32 -9.48 -1.96 4.08
C TYR A 32 -10.04 -0.70 4.75
N GLY A 33 -9.42 -0.24 5.84
CA GLY A 33 -9.78 1.02 6.49
C GLY A 33 -9.59 2.23 5.57
N MET A 34 -8.46 2.28 4.85
CA MET A 34 -8.18 3.33 3.87
C MET A 34 -9.16 3.27 2.69
N LEU A 35 -9.53 2.08 2.22
CA LEU A 35 -10.55 1.90 1.19
C LEU A 35 -11.88 2.54 1.61
N ASN A 36 -12.36 2.25 2.82
CA ASN A 36 -13.58 2.86 3.34
C ASN A 36 -13.49 4.39 3.42
N ALA A 37 -12.34 4.92 3.82
CA ALA A 37 -12.11 6.36 3.89
C ALA A 37 -12.11 7.02 2.49
N LEU A 38 -11.51 6.37 1.49
CA LEU A 38 -11.48 6.88 0.12
C LEU A 38 -12.84 6.80 -0.55
N THR A 39 -13.54 5.66 -0.45
CA THR A 39 -14.85 5.45 -1.08
C THR A 39 -15.94 6.37 -0.54
N SER A 40 -15.77 6.88 0.69
CA SER A 40 -16.69 7.89 1.23
C SER A 40 -16.65 9.23 0.50
N LYS A 41 -15.62 9.49 -0.32
CA LYS A 41 -15.37 10.79 -0.95
C LYS A 41 -15.08 10.71 -2.45
N TYR A 42 -14.59 9.58 -2.93
CA TYR A 42 -14.07 9.41 -4.28
C TYR A 42 -14.61 8.13 -4.91
N LYS A 43 -14.80 8.15 -6.21
CA LYS A 43 -14.89 6.93 -7.00
C LYS A 43 -13.51 6.26 -6.97
N THR A 44 -13.38 5.17 -6.23
CA THR A 44 -12.08 4.58 -5.90
C THR A 44 -11.87 3.28 -6.67
N MET A 45 -10.65 3.10 -7.20
CA MET A 45 -10.15 1.83 -7.70
C MET A 45 -9.17 1.23 -6.69
N VAL A 46 -9.20 -0.09 -6.53
CA VAL A 46 -8.15 -0.82 -5.82
C VAL A 46 -7.25 -1.51 -6.84
N PHE A 47 -5.95 -1.36 -6.67
CA PHE A 47 -4.94 -2.00 -7.49
C PHE A 47 -3.96 -2.82 -6.66
N ARG A 48 -3.71 -4.05 -7.09
CA ARG A 48 -2.74 -4.97 -6.49
C ARG A 48 -1.60 -5.19 -7.47
N PRO A 49 -0.43 -4.51 -7.34
CA PRO A 49 0.69 -4.58 -8.28
C PRO A 49 1.19 -6.01 -8.51
N ALA A 50 1.35 -6.77 -7.43
CA ALA A 50 1.78 -8.16 -7.49
C ALA A 50 0.93 -9.01 -6.53
N VAL A 51 0.45 -10.13 -7.01
CA VAL A 51 -0.39 -11.07 -6.25
C VAL A 51 0.20 -12.47 -6.31
N SER A 52 0.04 -13.25 -5.24
CA SER A 52 0.44 -14.65 -5.19
C SER A 52 -0.79 -15.56 -5.34
N ASN A 53 -0.55 -16.83 -5.65
CA ASN A 53 -1.59 -17.86 -5.67
C ASN A 53 -2.23 -18.10 -4.29
N HIS A 54 -1.58 -17.61 -3.22
CA HIS A 54 -2.04 -17.70 -1.84
C HIS A 54 -2.59 -16.38 -1.31
N ASP A 55 -2.96 -15.45 -2.21
CA ASP A 55 -3.49 -14.15 -1.82
C ASP A 55 -4.91 -14.27 -1.30
N GLU A 56 -5.06 -14.13 0.02
CA GLU A 56 -6.35 -14.17 0.71
C GLU A 56 -7.07 -12.81 0.70
N PHE A 57 -6.36 -11.71 0.42
CA PHE A 57 -6.93 -10.38 0.52
C PHE A 57 -7.72 -9.97 -0.73
N THR A 58 -7.32 -10.39 -1.91
CA THR A 58 -8.05 -10.10 -3.15
C THR A 58 -9.50 -10.61 -3.12
N PRO A 59 -9.80 -11.83 -2.64
CA PRO A 59 -11.18 -12.28 -2.45
C PRO A 59 -12.00 -11.41 -1.50
N ILE A 60 -11.39 -10.90 -0.42
CA ILE A 60 -12.05 -9.99 0.53
C ILE A 60 -12.40 -8.66 -0.16
N LEU A 61 -11.48 -8.11 -0.95
CA LEU A 61 -11.71 -6.89 -1.72
C LEU A 61 -12.81 -7.09 -2.79
N LEU A 62 -12.84 -8.24 -3.46
CA LEU A 62 -13.90 -8.61 -4.40
C LEU A 62 -15.26 -8.71 -3.71
N ALA A 63 -15.32 -9.33 -2.55
CA ALA A 63 -16.55 -9.42 -1.77
C ALA A 63 -17.06 -8.03 -1.36
N ALA A 64 -16.17 -7.14 -0.93
CA ALA A 64 -16.48 -5.76 -0.60
C ALA A 64 -16.99 -4.98 -1.82
N SER A 65 -16.37 -5.15 -2.98
CA SER A 65 -16.81 -4.57 -4.24
C SER A 65 -18.22 -5.03 -4.62
N ASN A 66 -18.48 -6.33 -4.54
CA ASN A 66 -19.79 -6.93 -4.85
C ASN A 66 -20.88 -6.52 -3.84
N ALA A 67 -20.51 -6.18 -2.61
CA ALA A 67 -21.43 -5.69 -1.57
C ALA A 67 -21.88 -4.23 -1.77
N GLY A 68 -21.56 -3.61 -2.90
CA GLY A 68 -22.08 -2.31 -3.28
C GLY A 68 -21.19 -1.12 -2.94
N LEU A 69 -19.93 -1.35 -2.55
CA LEU A 69 -18.95 -0.25 -2.37
C LEU A 69 -18.56 0.43 -3.70
N GLY A 70 -19.02 -0.08 -4.85
CA GLY A 70 -18.77 0.52 -6.15
C GLY A 70 -17.30 0.59 -6.55
N VAL A 71 -16.47 -0.31 -6.01
CA VAL A 71 -15.03 -0.32 -6.17
C VAL A 71 -14.62 -1.18 -7.35
N ALA A 72 -13.88 -0.62 -8.29
CA ALA A 72 -13.19 -1.42 -9.31
C ALA A 72 -11.95 -2.05 -8.68
N LEU A 73 -11.75 -3.35 -8.89
CA LEU A 73 -10.53 -4.06 -8.49
C LEU A 73 -9.77 -4.51 -9.72
N SER A 74 -8.47 -4.22 -9.74
CA SER A 74 -7.56 -4.73 -10.76
C SER A 74 -6.28 -5.28 -10.11
N THR A 75 -5.70 -6.29 -10.74
CA THR A 75 -4.42 -6.89 -10.34
C THR A 75 -3.40 -6.69 -11.45
N GLY A 76 -2.14 -6.52 -11.07
CA GLY A 76 -1.01 -6.51 -11.98
C GLY A 76 -0.54 -7.93 -12.29
N LEU A 77 0.65 -8.29 -11.83
CA LEU A 77 1.33 -9.54 -12.19
C LEU A 77 1.27 -10.58 -11.06
N ASP A 78 1.53 -11.83 -11.43
CA ASP A 78 1.87 -12.89 -10.47
C ASP A 78 3.28 -12.65 -9.91
N VAL A 79 3.47 -12.88 -8.59
CA VAL A 79 4.76 -12.66 -7.91
C VAL A 79 5.90 -13.51 -8.47
N HIS A 80 5.63 -14.66 -9.08
CA HIS A 80 6.66 -15.48 -9.73
C HIS A 80 7.22 -14.76 -10.97
N LYS A 81 6.34 -14.14 -11.79
CA LYS A 81 6.77 -13.34 -12.95
C LYS A 81 7.59 -12.12 -12.52
N VAL A 82 7.18 -11.47 -11.42
CA VAL A 82 7.94 -10.35 -10.86
C VAL A 82 9.37 -10.76 -10.49
N ARG A 83 9.54 -11.98 -9.94
CA ARG A 83 10.86 -12.48 -9.55
C ARG A 83 11.77 -12.84 -10.73
N GLU A 84 11.21 -13.21 -11.87
CA GLU A 84 11.97 -13.54 -13.07
C GLU A 84 12.67 -12.31 -13.65
N ASP A 85 11.98 -11.17 -13.72
CA ASP A 85 12.53 -9.90 -14.23
C ASP A 85 11.77 -8.71 -13.59
N LYS A 86 12.39 -8.12 -12.55
CA LYS A 86 11.80 -7.02 -11.81
C LYS A 86 11.65 -5.73 -12.62
N ASP A 87 12.57 -5.46 -13.53
CA ASP A 87 12.55 -4.23 -14.32
C ASP A 87 11.44 -4.29 -15.38
N THR A 88 11.33 -5.38 -16.10
CA THR A 88 10.22 -5.60 -17.02
C THR A 88 8.89 -5.60 -16.29
N ALA A 89 8.80 -6.29 -15.13
CA ALA A 89 7.60 -6.35 -14.33
C ALA A 89 7.11 -4.96 -13.87
N ARG A 90 8.01 -4.03 -13.54
CA ARG A 90 7.63 -2.65 -13.19
C ARG A 90 6.92 -1.95 -14.34
N GLY A 91 7.46 -2.08 -15.56
CA GLY A 91 6.84 -1.52 -16.76
C GLY A 91 5.44 -2.08 -17.02
N ASP A 92 5.29 -3.40 -16.92
CA ASP A 92 4.01 -4.09 -17.10
C ASP A 92 2.98 -3.68 -16.02
N ILE A 93 3.41 -3.52 -14.77
CA ILE A 93 2.56 -3.04 -13.67
C ILE A 93 2.06 -1.62 -13.93
N VAL A 94 2.92 -0.72 -14.41
CA VAL A 94 2.52 0.65 -14.76
C VAL A 94 1.51 0.63 -15.89
N GLY A 95 1.72 -0.20 -16.92
CA GLY A 95 0.76 -0.40 -18.01
C GLY A 95 -0.60 -0.88 -17.49
N ALA A 96 -0.62 -1.97 -16.73
CA ALA A 96 -1.84 -2.53 -16.15
C ALA A 96 -2.58 -1.54 -15.23
N PHE A 97 -1.84 -0.73 -14.47
CA PHE A 97 -2.43 0.31 -13.64
C PHE A 97 -3.12 1.39 -14.46
N ASN A 98 -2.47 1.88 -15.51
CA ASN A 98 -3.03 2.92 -16.38
C ASN A 98 -4.29 2.41 -17.10
N ASP A 99 -4.25 1.20 -17.64
CA ASP A 99 -5.42 0.56 -18.27
C ASP A 99 -6.59 0.43 -17.29
N ALA A 100 -6.30 0.01 -16.06
CA ALA A 100 -7.31 -0.11 -15.02
C ALA A 100 -7.91 1.25 -14.61
N MET A 101 -7.11 2.30 -14.55
CA MET A 101 -7.58 3.67 -14.28
C MET A 101 -8.48 4.17 -15.41
N ASP A 102 -8.09 3.93 -16.67
CA ASP A 102 -8.87 4.35 -17.84
C ASP A 102 -10.22 3.64 -17.93
N VAL A 103 -10.26 2.35 -17.64
CA VAL A 103 -11.48 1.54 -17.61
C VAL A 103 -12.39 1.94 -16.45
N SER A 104 -11.83 2.07 -15.25
CA SER A 104 -12.59 2.38 -14.03
C SER A 104 -13.09 3.82 -14.00
N ARG A 105 -12.36 4.74 -14.64
CA ARG A 105 -12.57 6.20 -14.51
C ARG A 105 -12.66 6.62 -13.04
N ALA A 106 -11.77 6.11 -12.21
CA ALA A 106 -11.71 6.40 -10.79
C ALA A 106 -11.03 7.74 -10.52
N ASP A 107 -11.50 8.44 -9.47
CA ASP A 107 -10.93 9.71 -9.00
C ASP A 107 -9.79 9.47 -8.00
N ALA A 108 -9.75 8.26 -7.41
CA ALA A 108 -8.72 7.83 -6.48
C ALA A 108 -8.33 6.38 -6.72
N ALA A 109 -7.08 6.05 -6.40
CA ALA A 109 -6.56 4.69 -6.42
C ALA A 109 -5.96 4.32 -5.06
N LEU A 110 -6.42 3.23 -4.49
CA LEU A 110 -5.77 2.54 -3.40
C LEU A 110 -4.90 1.43 -3.97
N ILE A 111 -3.60 1.55 -3.78
CA ILE A 111 -2.62 0.57 -4.23
C ILE A 111 -2.14 -0.21 -3.01
N VAL A 112 -2.27 -1.53 -3.04
CA VAL A 112 -1.89 -2.38 -1.91
C VAL A 112 -0.69 -3.22 -2.32
N GLY A 113 0.44 -2.94 -1.70
CA GLY A 113 1.73 -3.57 -1.98
C GLY A 113 1.72 -5.09 -1.82
N THR A 114 2.81 -5.71 -2.21
CA THR A 114 2.97 -7.17 -2.25
C THR A 114 2.76 -7.80 -0.88
N ASP A 115 2.08 -8.94 -0.84
CA ASP A 115 1.99 -9.76 0.36
C ASP A 115 3.29 -10.54 0.58
N LYS A 116 3.92 -10.27 1.73
CA LYS A 116 5.21 -10.88 2.08
C LYS A 116 5.08 -12.08 3.01
N SER A 117 3.87 -12.46 3.39
CA SER A 117 3.62 -13.57 4.33
C SER A 117 4.12 -14.93 3.81
N HIS A 118 4.17 -15.09 2.50
CA HIS A 118 4.58 -16.32 1.83
C HIS A 118 5.74 -16.13 0.84
N VAL A 119 6.42 -14.99 0.90
CA VAL A 119 7.46 -14.60 -0.06
C VAL A 119 8.75 -14.30 0.68
N ASN A 120 9.70 -15.23 0.64
CA ASN A 120 11.06 -15.04 1.15
C ASN A 120 11.93 -14.33 0.08
N ASP A 121 11.59 -13.08 -0.25
CA ASP A 121 12.38 -12.24 -1.13
C ASP A 121 12.82 -10.98 -0.37
N PRO A 122 14.11 -10.88 0.03
CA PRO A 122 14.61 -9.73 0.78
C PRO A 122 14.52 -8.42 0.00
N THR A 123 14.43 -8.48 -1.34
CA THR A 123 14.33 -7.29 -2.20
C THR A 123 12.88 -6.90 -2.52
N SER A 124 11.91 -7.59 -1.93
CA SER A 124 10.48 -7.30 -2.17
C SER A 124 10.04 -5.93 -1.67
N TYR A 125 10.68 -5.41 -0.62
CA TYR A 125 10.38 -4.08 -0.10
C TYR A 125 10.91 -2.98 -1.03
N GLU A 126 12.12 -3.13 -1.53
CA GLU A 126 12.70 -2.24 -2.55
C GLU A 126 11.87 -2.25 -3.84
N PHE A 127 11.39 -3.43 -4.25
CA PHE A 127 10.46 -3.52 -5.39
C PHE A 127 9.17 -2.75 -5.15
N ASP A 128 8.53 -2.89 -3.99
CA ASP A 128 7.34 -2.11 -3.62
C ASP A 128 7.63 -0.59 -3.63
N ALA A 129 8.81 -0.17 -3.15
CA ALA A 129 9.22 1.22 -3.15
C ALA A 129 9.36 1.78 -4.58
N ASN A 130 10.00 1.02 -5.47
CA ASN A 130 10.14 1.39 -6.87
C ASN A 130 8.78 1.45 -7.59
N VAL A 131 7.90 0.48 -7.37
CA VAL A 131 6.54 0.49 -7.94
C VAL A 131 5.72 1.68 -7.43
N ALA A 132 5.80 2.02 -6.14
CA ALA A 132 5.11 3.19 -5.59
C ALA A 132 5.58 4.49 -6.25
N ALA A 133 6.88 4.63 -6.50
CA ALA A 133 7.48 5.77 -7.18
C ALA A 133 7.03 5.85 -8.66
N ASP A 134 7.07 4.75 -9.39
CA ASP A 134 6.62 4.67 -10.78
C ASP A 134 5.13 5.04 -10.92
N LEU A 135 4.32 4.61 -9.96
CA LEU A 135 2.89 4.94 -9.89
C LEU A 135 2.62 6.34 -9.32
N LYS A 136 3.66 7.08 -8.89
CA LYS A 136 3.55 8.43 -8.29
C LYS A 136 2.55 8.48 -7.15
N ALA A 137 2.60 7.51 -6.26
CA ALA A 137 1.68 7.37 -5.15
C ALA A 137 2.27 7.92 -3.84
N GLY A 138 1.43 8.53 -3.01
CA GLY A 138 1.82 8.84 -1.63
C GLY A 138 1.78 7.56 -0.78
N VAL A 139 2.83 7.31 -0.01
CA VAL A 139 3.00 6.04 0.71
C VAL A 139 2.54 6.16 2.16
N PHE A 140 1.76 5.20 2.60
CA PHE A 140 1.55 4.90 4.02
C PHE A 140 2.19 3.56 4.36
N LEU A 141 2.90 3.52 5.49
CA LEU A 141 3.52 2.31 6.01
C LEU A 141 2.59 1.62 7.01
N ALA A 142 2.48 0.31 6.93
CA ALA A 142 1.86 -0.52 7.95
C ALA A 142 2.94 -1.34 8.65
N VAL A 143 3.11 -1.15 9.95
CA VAL A 143 4.09 -1.84 10.80
C VAL A 143 3.40 -2.49 11.99
N CYS A 144 3.95 -3.59 12.49
CA CYS A 144 3.35 -4.37 13.57
C CYS A 144 4.18 -4.26 14.85
N THR A 145 3.50 -4.16 16.00
CA THR A 145 4.15 -4.15 17.34
C THR A 145 4.16 -5.50 18.02
N ILE A 146 3.48 -6.51 17.46
CA ILE A 146 3.40 -7.83 18.09
C ILE A 146 4.81 -8.41 18.23
N ASP A 147 5.14 -8.88 19.41
CA ASP A 147 6.42 -9.48 19.78
C ASP A 147 7.64 -8.57 19.53
N ARG A 148 7.45 -7.24 19.67
CA ARG A 148 8.51 -6.24 19.47
C ARG A 148 8.67 -5.30 20.64
N TRP A 149 9.91 -4.97 20.92
CA TRP A 149 10.26 -3.87 21.83
C TRP A 149 10.13 -2.51 21.10
N PRO A 150 9.84 -1.43 21.84
CA PRO A 150 9.68 -0.10 21.25
C PRO A 150 10.88 0.36 20.39
N HIS A 151 12.12 0.07 20.80
CA HIS A 151 13.32 0.44 20.04
C HIS A 151 13.45 -0.33 18.71
N GLU A 152 13.03 -1.60 18.66
CA GLU A 152 13.02 -2.40 17.43
C GLU A 152 11.98 -1.87 16.45
N LEU A 153 10.84 -1.39 16.97
CA LEU A 153 9.82 -0.73 16.15
C LEU A 153 10.34 0.56 15.54
N ASP A 154 11.01 1.42 16.32
CA ASP A 154 11.62 2.67 15.87
C ASP A 154 12.64 2.43 14.74
N GLU A 155 13.51 1.45 14.95
CA GLU A 155 14.52 1.07 13.94
C GLU A 155 13.88 0.54 12.66
N THR A 156 12.87 -0.32 12.77
CA THR A 156 12.10 -0.83 11.62
C THR A 156 11.44 0.31 10.85
N VAL A 157 10.83 1.26 11.55
CA VAL A 157 10.17 2.42 10.94
C VAL A 157 11.17 3.31 10.21
N LYS A 158 12.30 3.64 10.85
CA LYS A 158 13.37 4.47 10.24
C LYS A 158 13.91 3.84 8.96
N LEU A 159 14.30 2.58 9.01
CA LEU A 159 14.81 1.86 7.84
C LEU A 159 13.75 1.76 6.72
N SER A 160 12.48 1.62 7.11
CA SER A 160 11.39 1.56 6.14
C SER A 160 11.14 2.90 5.45
N ILE A 161 11.22 4.00 6.19
CA ILE A 161 11.11 5.35 5.62
C ILE A 161 12.29 5.61 4.68
N GLU A 162 13.52 5.35 5.13
CA GLU A 162 14.73 5.52 4.33
C GLU A 162 14.66 4.74 3.02
N GLY A 163 14.20 3.48 3.06
CA GLY A 163 14.04 2.65 1.86
C GLY A 163 13.01 3.21 0.87
N MET A 164 11.90 3.78 1.37
CA MET A 164 10.91 4.43 0.50
C MET A 164 11.43 5.73 -0.09
N GLU A 165 12.08 6.57 0.72
CA GLU A 165 12.62 7.87 0.30
C GLU A 165 13.79 7.70 -0.67
N ALA A 166 14.62 6.68 -0.52
CA ALA A 166 15.69 6.34 -1.46
C ALA A 166 15.17 6.04 -2.86
N ALA A 167 13.96 5.50 -3.00
CA ALA A 167 13.28 5.30 -4.26
C ALA A 167 12.52 6.55 -4.76
N GLY A 168 12.61 7.70 -4.05
CA GLY A 168 11.97 8.95 -4.40
C GLY A 168 10.51 9.08 -3.93
N ASN A 169 10.05 8.22 -3.04
CA ASN A 169 8.69 8.30 -2.51
C ASN A 169 8.59 9.30 -1.36
N LYS A 170 7.36 9.81 -1.16
CA LYS A 170 6.99 10.54 0.03
C LYS A 170 6.17 9.66 0.96
N VAL A 171 6.69 9.39 2.16
CA VAL A 171 5.93 8.73 3.23
C VAL A 171 5.00 9.75 3.88
N LEU A 172 3.70 9.50 3.80
CA LEU A 172 2.63 10.38 4.29
C LEU A 172 2.25 10.09 5.74
N GLY A 173 2.52 8.88 6.22
CA GLY A 173 2.21 8.46 7.57
C GLY A 173 2.46 6.98 7.81
N ILE A 174 2.33 6.59 9.07
CA ILE A 174 2.58 5.24 9.55
C ILE A 174 1.35 4.76 10.31
N PHE A 175 0.90 3.57 9.98
CA PHE A 175 -0.10 2.84 10.75
C PHE A 175 0.58 1.76 11.58
N VAL A 176 0.46 1.89 12.87
CA VAL A 176 0.96 0.88 13.82
C VAL A 176 -0.17 -0.08 14.15
N THR A 177 0.03 -1.34 13.87
CA THR A 177 -0.95 -2.41 14.10
C THR A 177 -0.52 -3.32 15.25
N GLY A 178 -1.45 -4.08 15.82
CA GLY A 178 -1.16 -5.02 16.91
C GLY A 178 -0.79 -4.35 18.25
N CYS A 179 -0.92 -3.03 18.35
CA CYS A 179 -0.59 -2.30 19.58
C CYS A 179 -1.70 -2.49 20.63
N GLU A 180 -1.34 -2.98 21.80
CA GLU A 180 -2.26 -3.00 22.91
C GLU A 180 -2.55 -1.57 23.40
N PRO A 181 -3.81 -1.25 23.81
CA PRO A 181 -4.18 0.11 24.23
C PRO A 181 -3.28 0.70 25.33
N ARG A 182 -2.82 -0.13 26.26
CA ARG A 182 -1.91 0.29 27.35
C ARG A 182 -0.53 0.75 26.85
N HIS A 183 -0.09 0.31 25.69
CA HIS A 183 1.20 0.66 25.10
C HIS A 183 1.11 1.77 24.04
N ALA A 184 -0.09 2.19 23.66
CA ALA A 184 -0.29 3.16 22.57
C ALA A 184 0.42 4.49 22.81
N PHE A 185 0.46 4.96 24.06
CA PHE A 185 1.16 6.20 24.42
C PHE A 185 2.68 6.05 24.24
N SER A 186 3.27 4.99 24.78
CA SER A 186 4.70 4.71 24.66
C SER A 186 5.13 4.54 23.21
N VAL A 187 4.37 3.82 22.41
CA VAL A 187 4.63 3.66 20.97
C VAL A 187 4.58 5.00 20.26
N LYS A 188 3.60 5.86 20.58
CA LYS A 188 3.51 7.18 19.98
C LYS A 188 4.72 8.06 20.33
N GLU A 189 5.17 8.04 21.58
CA GLU A 189 6.36 8.80 22.02
C GLU A 189 7.64 8.31 21.34
N THR A 190 7.75 6.99 21.12
CA THR A 190 8.92 6.39 20.44
C THR A 190 9.01 6.79 18.97
N LEU A 191 7.87 7.00 18.29
CA LEU A 191 7.79 7.31 16.86
C LEU A 191 7.58 8.81 16.56
N ALA A 192 7.57 9.67 17.55
CA ALA A 192 7.39 11.12 17.38
C ALA A 192 8.70 11.82 17.09
#